data_43396b0331145dfad573c5779d1c70ad
#
_entry.id   43396b0331145dfad573c5779d1c70ad
#
_cell.length_a   1.000
_cell.length_b   1.000
_cell.length_c   1.000
_cell.angle_alpha   90.00
_cell.angle_beta   90.00
_cell.angle_gamma   90.00
#
_symmetry.space_group_name_H-M   'P 1'
#
loop_
_entity.id
_entity.type
_entity.pdbx_description
1 polymer ?
#
loop_
_entity_poly.entity_id
_entity_poly.type
_entity_poly.pdbx_seq_one_letter_code
_entity_poly.pdbx_strand_id
1 'polypeptide(L)'
;KRAAWSIKRILAVFHAAAAHRGPTRPFTVALAAPTGKAAARLNESIGGAVSKLPLADLPGSVQLEDIPTKVTTLHRLLGSRPDTRQFRHHRDNPLLVDILVIDEASMVDVDLMASVFDALPASAQLILLGDKDQLASVDAGAVLGELCQRALDAHYTPDTARWLAA
;
A
#
# COMPACT_ATOMS: atom_id res chain seq x y z
N LYS A 1 -11.27 1.72 -14.86
CA LYS A 1 -11.76 2.89 -14.05
C LYS A 1 -11.38 2.78 -12.57
N ARG A 2 -11.40 1.59 -11.92
CA ARG A 2 -11.03 1.39 -10.49
C ARG A 2 -9.54 1.65 -10.23
N ALA A 3 -8.64 1.12 -11.05
CA ALA A 3 -7.19 1.28 -10.87
C ALA A 3 -6.72 2.75 -10.96
N ALA A 4 -7.24 3.53 -11.90
CA ALA A 4 -6.92 4.96 -12.01
C ALA A 4 -7.40 5.77 -10.78
N TRP A 5 -8.47 5.31 -10.14
CA TRP A 5 -8.98 5.94 -8.92
C TRP A 5 -8.11 5.59 -7.70
N SER A 6 -7.60 4.36 -7.62
CA SER A 6 -6.66 3.92 -6.58
C SER A 6 -5.35 4.70 -6.65
N ILE A 7 -4.81 4.94 -7.86
CA ILE A 7 -3.58 5.70 -8.05
C ILE A 7 -3.73 7.15 -7.61
N LYS A 8 -4.84 7.81 -7.94
CA LYS A 8 -5.11 9.18 -7.46
C LYS A 8 -5.15 9.27 -5.94
N ARG A 9 -5.68 8.25 -5.26
CA ARG A 9 -5.68 8.18 -3.79
C ARG A 9 -4.28 7.96 -3.22
N ILE A 10 -3.50 7.07 -3.81
CA ILE A 10 -2.10 6.85 -3.43
C ILE A 10 -1.33 8.16 -3.54
N LEU A 11 -1.49 8.89 -4.64
CA LEU A 11 -0.85 10.19 -4.83
C LEU A 11 -1.35 11.24 -3.81
N ALA A 12 -2.64 11.27 -3.49
CA ALA A 12 -3.18 12.17 -2.46
C ALA A 12 -2.60 11.86 -1.07
N VAL A 13 -2.42 10.58 -0.73
CA VAL A 13 -1.75 10.16 0.52
C VAL A 13 -0.29 10.57 0.51
N PHE A 14 0.39 10.44 -0.63
CA PHE A 14 1.76 10.93 -0.82
C PHE A 14 1.86 12.42 -0.52
N HIS A 15 0.96 13.21 -1.07
CA HIS A 15 0.92 14.65 -0.84
C HIS A 15 0.69 15.00 0.63
N ALA A 16 -0.29 14.37 1.25
CA ALA A 16 -0.60 14.60 2.66
C ALA A 16 0.58 14.21 3.57
N ALA A 17 1.23 13.09 3.29
CA ALA A 17 2.38 12.62 4.06
C ALA A 17 3.63 13.50 3.86
N ALA A 18 3.90 13.95 2.64
CA ALA A 18 5.01 14.86 2.32
C ALA A 18 4.85 16.23 2.99
N ALA A 19 3.63 16.76 3.04
CA ALA A 19 3.33 18.03 3.68
C ALA A 19 3.55 18.02 5.20
N HIS A 20 3.45 16.88 5.85
CA HIS A 20 3.56 16.77 7.31
C HIS A 20 4.98 16.53 7.85
N ARG A 21 5.92 16.04 7.03
CA ARG A 21 7.25 15.63 7.52
C ARG A 21 8.39 16.60 7.24
N GLY A 22 8.19 17.64 6.45
CA GLY A 22 9.27 18.56 6.07
C GLY A 22 10.30 17.93 5.09
N PRO A 23 11.26 18.69 4.56
CA PRO A 23 12.04 18.34 3.37
C PRO A 23 13.24 17.41 3.62
N THR A 24 13.30 16.65 4.71
CA THR A 24 14.56 16.03 5.15
C THR A 24 14.93 14.72 4.46
N ARG A 25 14.01 13.99 3.84
CA ARG A 25 14.31 12.82 2.99
C ARG A 25 13.14 12.47 2.06
N PRO A 26 13.40 11.92 0.86
CA PRO A 26 12.34 11.43 0.00
C PRO A 26 11.60 10.27 0.67
N PHE A 27 10.29 10.17 0.41
CA PHE A 27 9.45 9.07 0.87
C PHE A 27 9.77 7.80 0.09
N THR A 28 9.91 6.70 0.80
CA THR A 28 10.02 5.38 0.20
C THR A 28 8.66 4.69 0.21
N VAL A 29 8.08 4.51 -0.98
CA VAL A 29 6.82 3.80 -1.13
C VAL A 29 7.03 2.50 -1.87
N ALA A 30 6.48 1.43 -1.33
CA ALA A 30 6.42 0.14 -2.00
C ALA A 30 4.99 -0.20 -2.42
N LEU A 31 4.85 -0.74 -3.61
CA LEU A 31 3.60 -1.25 -4.15
C LEU A 31 3.70 -2.76 -4.29
N ALA A 32 2.74 -3.47 -3.73
CA ALA A 32 2.72 -4.93 -3.75
C ALA A 32 1.33 -5.49 -4.08
N ALA A 33 1.33 -6.73 -4.54
CA ALA A 33 0.12 -7.51 -4.75
C ALA A 33 0.37 -8.97 -4.32
N PRO A 34 -0.67 -9.75 -3.98
CA PRO A 34 -0.50 -11.13 -3.53
C PRO A 34 0.01 -12.05 -4.64
N THR A 35 -0.36 -11.80 -5.90
CA THR A 35 -0.02 -12.66 -7.04
C THR A 35 0.75 -11.91 -8.13
N GLY A 36 1.52 -12.66 -8.93
CA GLY A 36 2.24 -12.11 -10.08
C GLY A 36 1.31 -11.50 -11.13
N LYS A 37 0.11 -12.09 -11.33
CA LYS A 37 -0.89 -11.57 -12.27
C LYS A 37 -1.46 -10.23 -11.79
N ALA A 38 -1.77 -10.10 -10.50
CA ALA A 38 -2.22 -8.85 -9.90
C ALA A 38 -1.14 -7.78 -9.98
N ALA A 39 0.12 -8.11 -9.65
CA ALA A 39 1.25 -7.19 -9.77
C ALA A 39 1.46 -6.69 -11.21
N ALA A 40 1.36 -7.57 -12.22
CA ALA A 40 1.48 -7.19 -13.63
C ALA A 40 0.36 -6.23 -14.06
N ARG A 41 -0.89 -6.52 -13.71
CA ARG A 41 -2.04 -5.64 -14.01
C ARG A 41 -1.89 -4.26 -13.39
N LEU A 42 -1.42 -4.22 -12.14
CA LEU A 42 -1.21 -2.95 -11.45
C LEU A 42 -0.06 -2.16 -12.08
N ASN A 43 1.05 -2.82 -12.49
CA ASN A 43 2.14 -2.19 -13.23
C ASN A 43 1.67 -1.52 -14.53
N GLU A 44 0.88 -2.22 -15.35
CA GLU A 44 0.31 -1.67 -16.58
C GLU A 44 -0.58 -0.46 -16.30
N SER A 45 -1.42 -0.57 -15.27
CA SER A 45 -2.35 0.48 -14.87
C SER A 45 -1.62 1.74 -14.38
N ILE A 46 -0.56 1.58 -13.57
CA ILE A 46 0.27 2.68 -13.06
C ILE A 46 1.00 3.35 -14.21
N GLY A 47 1.67 2.58 -15.08
CA GLY A 47 2.40 3.13 -16.22
C GLY A 47 1.52 4.01 -17.11
N GLY A 48 0.29 3.56 -17.40
CA GLY A 48 -0.68 4.34 -18.18
C GLY A 48 -1.28 5.54 -17.45
N ALA A 49 -1.29 5.55 -16.11
CA ALA A 49 -1.85 6.64 -15.32
C ALA A 49 -0.80 7.72 -15.01
N VAL A 50 0.42 7.33 -14.70
CA VAL A 50 1.53 8.24 -14.41
C VAL A 50 1.84 9.12 -15.62
N SER A 51 1.80 8.56 -16.84
CA SER A 51 2.02 9.32 -18.07
C SER A 51 0.93 10.38 -18.37
N LYS A 52 -0.21 10.32 -17.69
CA LYS A 52 -1.37 11.22 -17.87
C LYS A 52 -1.56 12.19 -16.69
N LEU A 53 -0.68 12.16 -15.69
CA LEU A 53 -0.80 13.04 -14.55
C LEU A 53 -0.38 14.48 -14.93
N PRO A 54 -1.20 15.50 -14.64
CA PRO A 54 -0.81 16.89 -14.73
C PRO A 54 0.13 17.21 -13.54
N LEU A 55 1.40 16.86 -13.68
CA LEU A 55 2.41 17.04 -12.62
C LEU A 55 2.63 18.51 -12.27
N ALA A 56 2.30 19.42 -13.19
CA ALA A 56 2.41 20.86 -12.96
C ALA A 56 1.44 21.39 -11.89
N ASP A 57 0.36 20.65 -11.62
CA ASP A 57 -0.67 21.07 -10.66
C ASP A 57 -0.44 20.50 -9.24
N LEU A 58 0.65 19.75 -9.05
CA LEU A 58 0.96 19.14 -7.75
C LEU A 58 1.75 20.14 -6.90
N PRO A 59 1.27 20.50 -5.69
CA PRO A 59 2.02 21.36 -4.80
C PRO A 59 3.26 20.62 -4.26
N GLY A 60 4.43 21.22 -4.44
CA GLY A 60 5.70 20.66 -4.01
C GLY A 60 6.52 20.07 -5.16
N SER A 61 7.80 19.88 -4.94
CA SER A 61 8.77 19.36 -5.91
C SER A 61 8.70 17.83 -6.06
N VAL A 62 7.49 17.25 -6.19
CA VAL A 62 7.35 15.81 -6.48
C VAL A 62 7.81 15.57 -7.91
N GLN A 63 8.93 14.87 -8.05
CA GLN A 63 9.44 14.44 -9.35
C GLN A 63 8.74 13.15 -9.77
N LEU A 64 8.61 12.94 -11.07
CA LEU A 64 8.01 11.72 -11.63
C LEU A 64 8.75 10.45 -11.13
N GLU A 65 10.02 10.59 -10.86
CA GLU A 65 10.93 9.56 -10.38
C GLU A 65 10.65 9.13 -8.93
N ASP A 66 10.00 10.00 -8.14
CA ASP A 66 9.60 9.69 -6.76
C ASP A 66 8.34 8.80 -6.69
N ILE A 67 7.64 8.67 -7.81
CA ILE A 67 6.42 7.86 -7.89
C ILE A 67 6.82 6.39 -8.13
N PRO A 68 6.53 5.46 -7.21
CA PRO A 68 6.86 4.07 -7.42
C PRO A 68 6.04 3.51 -8.60
N THR A 69 6.72 3.20 -9.68
CA THR A 69 6.11 2.60 -10.86
C THR A 69 6.23 1.09 -10.88
N LYS A 70 7.06 0.52 -9.97
CA LYS A 70 7.33 -0.91 -9.93
C LYS A 70 6.53 -1.59 -8.83
N VAL A 71 5.58 -2.42 -9.24
CA VAL A 71 4.84 -3.31 -8.34
C VAL A 71 5.51 -4.67 -8.27
N THR A 72 5.59 -5.25 -7.08
CA THR A 72 6.13 -6.60 -6.87
C THR A 72 5.11 -7.48 -6.16
N THR A 73 5.38 -8.78 -6.07
CA THR A 73 4.57 -9.64 -5.21
C THR A 73 4.99 -9.48 -3.74
N LEU A 74 4.03 -9.72 -2.80
CA LEU A 74 4.34 -9.70 -1.37
C LEU A 74 5.49 -10.63 -1.00
N HIS A 75 5.48 -11.86 -1.53
CA HIS A 75 6.56 -12.82 -1.32
C HIS A 75 7.92 -12.28 -1.75
N ARG A 76 7.98 -11.62 -2.90
CA ARG A 76 9.22 -11.03 -3.41
C ARG A 76 9.64 -9.81 -2.58
N LEU A 77 8.68 -8.99 -2.16
CA LEU A 77 8.92 -7.83 -1.29
C LEU A 77 9.51 -8.26 0.05
N LEU A 78 8.91 -9.28 0.68
CA LEU A 78 9.37 -9.84 1.94
C LEU A 78 10.68 -10.62 1.81
N GLY A 79 11.10 -10.92 0.59
CA GLY A 79 12.34 -11.65 0.32
C GLY A 79 12.20 -13.14 0.61
N SER A 80 11.27 -13.80 -0.07
CA SER A 80 11.13 -15.27 0.00
C SER A 80 12.44 -15.97 -0.34
N ARG A 81 12.79 -16.99 0.46
CA ARG A 81 13.99 -17.81 0.29
C ARG A 81 13.58 -19.24 -0.12
N PRO A 82 14.25 -19.83 -1.11
CA PRO A 82 13.90 -21.17 -1.59
C PRO A 82 14.02 -22.27 -0.51
N ASP A 83 14.98 -22.10 0.41
CA ASP A 83 15.39 -23.14 1.35
C ASP A 83 14.72 -23.03 2.72
N THR A 84 13.91 -22.01 2.95
CA THR A 84 13.25 -21.79 4.24
C THR A 84 11.85 -21.24 4.07
N ARG A 85 10.99 -21.47 5.06
CA ARG A 85 9.67 -20.82 5.13
C ARG A 85 9.74 -19.38 5.67
N GLN A 86 10.93 -18.92 6.06
CA GLN A 86 11.11 -17.59 6.63
C GLN A 86 11.42 -16.57 5.54
N PHE A 87 10.81 -15.41 5.66
CA PHE A 87 11.12 -14.26 4.84
C PHE A 87 12.43 -13.58 5.29
N ARG A 88 13.08 -12.88 4.36
CA ARG A 88 14.27 -12.08 4.68
C ARG A 88 13.93 -10.88 5.56
N HIS A 89 12.78 -10.25 5.28
CA HIS A 89 12.29 -9.12 6.06
C HIS A 89 11.34 -9.61 7.14
N HIS A 90 11.61 -9.19 8.37
CA HIS A 90 10.88 -9.49 9.59
C HIS A 90 11.21 -8.42 10.64
N ARG A 91 10.72 -8.57 11.87
CA ARG A 91 10.87 -7.57 12.95
C ARG A 91 12.30 -7.07 13.16
N ASP A 92 13.29 -7.96 13.11
CA ASP A 92 14.71 -7.61 13.32
C ASP A 92 15.41 -7.13 12.05
N ASN A 93 14.76 -7.26 10.90
CA ASN A 93 15.22 -6.78 9.59
C ASN A 93 14.05 -6.22 8.80
N PRO A 94 13.47 -5.09 9.22
CA PRO A 94 12.25 -4.56 8.63
C PRO A 94 12.45 -4.08 7.19
N LEU A 95 11.35 -3.88 6.51
CA LEU A 95 11.31 -3.24 5.20
C LEU A 95 11.76 -1.77 5.31
N LEU A 96 12.49 -1.29 4.31
CA LEU A 96 12.90 0.10 4.23
C LEU A 96 11.84 0.91 3.47
N VAL A 97 10.67 1.07 4.10
CA VAL A 97 9.52 1.76 3.49
C VAL A 97 8.89 2.72 4.49
N ASP A 98 8.37 3.83 3.99
CA ASP A 98 7.51 4.74 4.76
C ASP A 98 6.03 4.42 4.52
N ILE A 99 5.70 3.96 3.32
CA ILE A 99 4.34 3.57 2.94
C ILE A 99 4.38 2.26 2.17
N LEU A 100 3.58 1.29 2.61
CA LEU A 100 3.32 0.06 1.87
C LEU A 100 1.88 0.05 1.38
N VAL A 101 1.69 -0.08 0.07
CA VAL A 101 0.37 -0.25 -0.53
C VAL A 101 0.24 -1.66 -1.04
N ILE A 102 -0.80 -2.35 -0.61
CA ILE A 102 -1.14 -3.71 -1.08
C ILE A 102 -2.45 -3.64 -1.86
N ASP A 103 -2.38 -3.97 -3.14
CA ASP A 103 -3.57 -4.13 -3.98
C ASP A 103 -4.06 -5.58 -3.99
N GLU A 104 -5.35 -5.78 -4.23
CA GLU A 104 -6.02 -7.09 -4.13
C GLU A 104 -5.82 -7.74 -2.74
N ALA A 105 -5.85 -6.94 -1.67
CA ALA A 105 -5.58 -7.40 -0.31
C ALA A 105 -6.58 -8.45 0.20
N SER A 106 -7.76 -8.57 -0.42
CA SER A 106 -8.72 -9.64 -0.15
C SER A 106 -8.20 -11.04 -0.48
N MET A 107 -7.13 -11.16 -1.27
CA MET A 107 -6.49 -12.42 -1.62
C MET A 107 -5.30 -12.78 -0.72
N VAL A 108 -4.99 -11.96 0.28
CA VAL A 108 -3.88 -12.19 1.21
C VAL A 108 -4.37 -13.07 2.35
N ASP A 109 -3.71 -14.20 2.58
CA ASP A 109 -3.99 -15.08 3.71
C ASP A 109 -3.46 -14.52 5.04
N VAL A 110 -3.87 -15.13 6.16
CA VAL A 110 -3.53 -14.69 7.52
C VAL A 110 -2.02 -14.73 7.77
N ASP A 111 -1.35 -15.80 7.35
CA ASP A 111 0.06 -16.01 7.61
C ASP A 111 0.93 -15.01 6.84
N LEU A 112 0.57 -14.74 5.58
CA LEU A 112 1.26 -13.75 4.77
C LEU A 112 1.01 -12.34 5.29
N MET A 113 -0.21 -12.01 5.72
CA MET A 113 -0.51 -10.71 6.33
C MET A 113 0.23 -10.53 7.66
N ALA A 114 0.29 -11.56 8.50
CA ALA A 114 1.08 -11.53 9.73
C ALA A 114 2.57 -11.27 9.44
N SER A 115 3.12 -11.90 8.39
CA SER A 115 4.49 -11.69 7.94
C SER A 115 4.72 -10.25 7.44
N VAL A 116 3.73 -9.65 6.78
CA VAL A 116 3.76 -8.23 6.39
C VAL A 116 3.82 -7.33 7.61
N PHE A 117 2.96 -7.56 8.61
CA PHE A 117 2.98 -6.77 9.85
C PHE A 117 4.28 -6.91 10.62
N ASP A 118 4.85 -8.11 10.66
CA ASP A 118 6.14 -8.35 11.33
C ASP A 118 7.31 -7.64 10.64
N ALA A 119 7.26 -7.53 9.31
CA ALA A 119 8.29 -6.88 8.51
C ALA A 119 8.12 -5.36 8.38
N LEU A 120 6.94 -4.82 8.72
CA LEU A 120 6.63 -3.40 8.54
C LEU A 120 7.22 -2.57 9.68
N PRO A 121 7.99 -1.49 9.40
CA PRO A 121 8.45 -0.58 10.44
C PRO A 121 7.26 0.04 11.20
N ALA A 122 7.40 0.24 12.51
CA ALA A 122 6.35 0.84 13.34
C ALA A 122 5.94 2.26 12.90
N SER A 123 6.84 2.97 12.20
CA SER A 123 6.58 4.31 11.64
C SER A 123 5.96 4.29 10.25
N ALA A 124 5.89 3.12 9.61
CA ALA A 124 5.36 3.00 8.25
C ALA A 124 3.83 2.98 8.25
N GLN A 125 3.25 3.46 7.16
CA GLN A 125 1.82 3.39 6.90
C GLN A 125 1.51 2.22 5.98
N LEU A 126 0.45 1.47 6.32
CA LEU A 126 -0.06 0.39 5.49
C LEU A 126 -1.39 0.80 4.87
N ILE A 127 -1.48 0.68 3.55
CA ILE A 127 -2.70 0.93 2.78
C ILE A 127 -3.12 -0.37 2.11
N LEU A 128 -4.29 -0.86 2.48
CA LEU A 128 -4.89 -2.06 1.90
C LEU A 128 -5.97 -1.65 0.90
N LEU A 129 -5.82 -2.10 -0.34
CA LEU A 129 -6.81 -1.94 -1.40
C LEU A 129 -7.36 -3.32 -1.75
N GLY A 130 -8.67 -3.44 -1.75
CA GLY A 130 -9.33 -4.71 -2.04
C GLY A 130 -10.83 -4.58 -1.93
N ASP A 131 -11.51 -5.65 -2.28
CA ASP A 131 -12.96 -5.76 -2.15
C ASP A 131 -13.26 -6.67 -0.95
N LYS A 132 -13.74 -6.08 0.14
CA LYS A 132 -14.06 -6.82 1.37
C LYS A 132 -15.17 -7.85 1.18
N ASP A 133 -16.02 -7.65 0.17
CA ASP A 133 -17.16 -8.50 -0.13
C ASP A 133 -16.85 -9.52 -1.24
N GLN A 134 -15.63 -9.49 -1.80
CA GLN A 134 -15.18 -10.49 -2.74
C GLN A 134 -14.93 -11.79 -2.00
N LEU A 135 -15.67 -12.83 -2.39
CA LEU A 135 -15.46 -14.20 -1.90
C LEU A 135 -14.04 -14.64 -2.28
N ALA A 136 -13.10 -14.42 -1.38
CA ALA A 136 -11.81 -15.06 -1.47
C ALA A 136 -11.96 -16.55 -1.10
N SER A 137 -11.09 -17.39 -1.64
CA SER A 137 -10.93 -18.78 -1.18
C SER A 137 -10.90 -18.80 0.35
N VAL A 138 -11.55 -19.79 0.94
CA VAL A 138 -11.98 -19.98 2.33
C VAL A 138 -11.05 -19.43 3.44
N ASP A 139 -9.77 -19.23 3.18
CA ASP A 139 -8.78 -18.76 4.16
C ASP A 139 -8.27 -17.30 3.94
N ALA A 140 -8.32 -16.78 2.72
CA ALA A 140 -7.71 -15.48 2.39
C ALA A 140 -8.62 -14.28 2.64
N GLY A 141 -9.93 -14.39 2.43
CA GLY A 141 -10.88 -13.26 2.55
C GLY A 141 -11.16 -12.79 3.97
N ALA A 142 -10.86 -13.64 4.96
CA ALA A 142 -11.17 -13.35 6.35
C ALA A 142 -10.42 -12.12 6.90
N VAL A 143 -9.13 -11.96 6.55
CA VAL A 143 -8.29 -10.90 7.15
C VAL A 143 -8.77 -9.51 6.79
N LEU A 144 -8.99 -9.22 5.51
CA LEU A 144 -9.48 -7.91 5.09
C LEU A 144 -10.89 -7.65 5.62
N GLY A 145 -11.75 -8.66 5.62
CA GLY A 145 -13.09 -8.60 6.19
C GLY A 145 -13.08 -8.26 7.67
N GLU A 146 -12.23 -8.94 8.46
CA GLU A 146 -12.06 -8.68 9.89
C GLU A 146 -11.53 -7.26 10.16
N LEU A 147 -10.50 -6.83 9.42
CA LEU A 147 -9.96 -5.47 9.52
C LEU A 147 -11.00 -4.40 9.16
N CYS A 148 -11.94 -4.74 8.26
CA CYS A 148 -12.98 -3.84 7.78
C CYS A 148 -14.33 -4.00 8.49
N GLN A 149 -14.45 -4.80 9.56
CA GLN A 149 -15.73 -5.01 10.27
C GLN A 149 -16.42 -3.71 10.70
N ARG A 150 -15.64 -2.70 11.06
CA ARG A 150 -16.12 -1.38 11.47
C ARG A 150 -16.00 -0.31 10.38
N ALA A 151 -15.75 -0.68 9.13
CA ALA A 151 -15.50 0.27 8.05
C ALA A 151 -16.74 1.09 7.64
N LEU A 152 -17.94 0.67 8.05
CA LEU A 152 -19.17 1.45 7.82
C LEU A 152 -19.25 2.68 8.73
N ASP A 153 -18.63 2.62 9.90
CA ASP A 153 -18.52 3.73 10.83
C ASP A 153 -17.10 4.28 10.72
N ALA A 154 -16.94 5.44 10.10
CA ALA A 154 -15.64 6.08 9.98
C ALA A 154 -15.08 6.40 11.37
N HIS A 155 -14.13 5.60 11.85
CA HIS A 155 -13.46 5.79 13.14
C HIS A 155 -12.20 6.66 12.93
N TYR A 156 -12.41 7.96 12.85
CA TYR A 156 -11.31 8.92 12.84
C TYR A 156 -10.86 9.24 14.27
N THR A 157 -9.56 9.43 14.45
CA THR A 157 -9.09 10.08 15.67
C THR A 157 -9.70 11.49 15.77
N PRO A 158 -9.86 12.07 16.97
CA PRO A 158 -10.41 13.42 17.12
C PRO A 158 -9.67 14.47 16.28
N ASP A 159 -8.36 14.30 16.10
CA ASP A 159 -7.52 15.20 15.29
C ASP A 159 -7.80 15.07 13.80
N THR A 160 -7.92 13.83 13.30
CA THR A 160 -8.29 13.56 11.91
C THR A 160 -9.71 14.04 11.61
N ALA A 161 -10.64 13.82 12.52
CA ALA A 161 -12.02 14.30 12.37
C ALA A 161 -12.08 15.83 12.29
N ARG A 162 -11.31 16.54 13.13
CA ARG A 162 -11.20 18.00 13.09
C ARG A 162 -10.60 18.51 11.78
N TRP A 163 -9.56 17.84 11.29
CA TRP A 163 -8.93 18.20 10.01
C TRP A 163 -9.87 17.98 8.83
N LEU A 164 -10.69 16.92 8.83
CA LEU A 164 -11.67 16.65 7.77
C LEU A 164 -12.86 17.62 7.78
N ALA A 165 -13.14 18.26 8.93
CA ALA A 165 -14.24 19.21 9.11
C ALA A 165 -13.84 20.67 8.81
N ALA A 166 -12.55 20.95 8.63
CA ALA A 166 -12.00 22.25 8.31
C ALA A 166 -11.91 22.49 6.80
#